data_0fb8a7483742aab5a60dda2dc0dae355
#
_entry.id   0fb8a7483742aab5a60dda2dc0dae355
#
_cell.length_a   1.000
_cell.length_b   1.000
_cell.length_c   1.000
_cell.angle_alpha   90.00
_cell.angle_beta   90.00
_cell.angle_gamma   90.00
#
_symmetry.space_group_name_H-M   'P 1'
#
loop_
_entity.id
_entity.type
_entity.pdbx_description
1 polymer ?
#
loop_
_entity_poly.entity_id
_entity_poly.type
_entity_poly.pdbx_seq_one_letter_code
_entity_poly.pdbx_strand_id
1 'polypeptide(L)'
;QGVKEVSIAPVTNQLPLIQFDRYVAISPPVRLMYGISKLDEFYRAPLQWPATNRTDNIENTFLKVAALSKDTLTPQTSLPFDAIESKFLIGLTFRFILRDVIYSSQQRDNQGVLHHPIWNWRREPVYQEIHQYSYEDYFEKFAIPYYQTRGLASPVAKTMEKAGDLRTYDAGLRANPDTRVICNENDFLLADADLAWLHATFGPEHLTVFPQGGHLGNLSNPTVQKAILAALTPMRPPDPNPEAPSKNLTP
;
A
#
# COMPACT_ATOMS: atom_id res chain seq x y z
N GLN A 1 0.75 8.25 2.06
CA GLN A 1 1.57 9.48 2.10
C GLN A 1 1.10 10.42 3.21
N GLY A 2 -0.21 10.74 3.34
CA GLY A 2 -0.72 11.66 4.35
C GLY A 2 -0.45 11.26 5.80
N VAL A 3 -0.64 9.99 6.16
CA VAL A 3 -0.39 9.49 7.53
C VAL A 3 1.10 9.58 7.90
N LYS A 4 2.01 9.38 6.95
CA LYS A 4 3.46 9.52 7.19
C LYS A 4 3.89 10.98 7.38
N GLU A 5 3.34 11.89 6.61
CA GLU A 5 3.69 13.32 6.72
C GLU A 5 3.28 13.91 8.07
N VAL A 6 2.13 13.48 8.60
CA VAL A 6 1.66 13.92 9.94
C VAL A 6 2.51 13.36 11.06
N SER A 7 3.06 12.13 10.90
CA SER A 7 3.86 11.47 11.94
C SER A 7 5.34 11.90 11.95
N ILE A 8 5.84 12.44 10.84
CA ILE A 8 7.28 12.78 10.65
C ILE A 8 7.50 14.31 10.73
N ALA A 9 6.44 15.11 10.86
CA ALA A 9 6.64 16.55 11.06
C ALA A 9 7.54 16.74 12.30
N PRO A 10 8.78 17.24 12.13
CA PRO A 10 9.57 17.60 13.29
C PRO A 10 8.74 18.62 14.08
N VAL A 11 8.82 18.56 15.41
CA VAL A 11 8.30 19.60 16.30
C VAL A 11 9.12 20.87 16.04
N THR A 12 8.93 21.46 14.88
CA THR A 12 9.38 22.80 14.58
C THR A 12 8.20 23.70 14.96
N ASN A 13 8.45 24.81 15.62
CA ASN A 13 7.46 25.84 15.99
C ASN A 13 6.78 26.50 14.75
N GLN A 14 6.81 25.86 13.61
CA GLN A 14 6.08 26.25 12.42
C GLN A 14 4.72 25.55 12.41
N LEU A 15 3.65 26.32 12.45
CA LEU A 15 2.30 25.81 12.22
C LEU A 15 2.28 25.04 10.90
N PRO A 16 1.67 23.86 10.84
CA PRO A 16 1.54 23.13 9.59
C PRO A 16 0.84 24.03 8.57
N LEU A 17 1.42 24.15 7.37
CA LEU A 17 0.87 24.94 6.26
C LEU A 17 -0.53 24.49 5.86
N ILE A 18 -0.84 23.22 6.11
CA ILE A 18 -2.13 22.61 5.78
C ILE A 18 -2.59 21.80 7.02
N GLN A 19 -3.79 22.10 7.47
CA GLN A 19 -4.49 21.29 8.47
C GLN A 19 -5.57 20.47 7.78
N PHE A 20 -5.58 19.17 8.05
CA PHE A 20 -6.61 18.26 7.55
C PHE A 20 -7.62 17.97 8.66
N ASP A 21 -8.91 18.06 8.35
CA ASP A 21 -9.99 17.73 9.29
C ASP A 21 -10.08 16.23 9.56
N ARG A 22 -9.53 15.40 8.65
CA ARG A 22 -9.56 13.95 8.72
C ARG A 22 -8.39 13.30 8.03
N TYR A 23 -7.99 12.15 8.58
CA TYR A 23 -7.02 11.23 8.01
C TYR A 23 -7.69 9.87 7.85
N VAL A 24 -7.84 9.40 6.62
CA VAL A 24 -8.44 8.10 6.33
C VAL A 24 -7.38 7.20 5.69
N ALA A 25 -6.99 6.15 6.39
CA ALA A 25 -6.08 5.13 5.88
C ALA A 25 -6.88 3.92 5.41
N ILE A 26 -6.75 3.57 4.13
CA ILE A 26 -7.44 2.43 3.53
C ILE A 26 -6.41 1.33 3.26
N SER A 27 -6.61 0.16 3.87
CA SER A 27 -5.71 -0.99 3.83
C SER A 27 -4.23 -0.61 4.09
N PRO A 28 -3.92 0.14 5.17
CA PRO A 28 -2.56 0.54 5.43
C PRO A 28 -1.71 -0.67 5.85
N PRO A 29 -0.55 -0.93 5.21
CA PRO A 29 0.38 -1.91 5.74
C PRO A 29 0.95 -1.37 7.06
N VAL A 30 0.85 -2.15 8.14
CA VAL A 30 1.38 -1.78 9.46
C VAL A 30 2.89 -1.82 9.46
N ARG A 31 3.47 -2.85 8.87
CA ARG A 31 4.92 -3.06 8.76
C ARG A 31 5.33 -3.13 7.30
N LEU A 32 6.05 -2.10 6.84
CA LEU A 32 6.50 -2.05 5.45
C LEU A 32 7.36 -3.26 5.07
N MET A 33 8.28 -3.68 5.94
CA MET A 33 9.16 -4.83 5.66
C MET A 33 8.40 -6.15 5.57
N TYR A 34 7.35 -6.34 6.37
CA TYR A 34 6.46 -7.49 6.22
C TYR A 34 5.77 -7.49 4.85
N GLY A 35 5.22 -6.34 4.45
CA GLY A 35 4.60 -6.19 3.13
C GLY A 35 5.57 -6.51 1.99
N ILE A 36 6.78 -5.97 2.03
CA ILE A 36 7.85 -6.23 1.06
C ILE A 36 8.14 -7.74 0.95
N SER A 37 8.33 -8.42 2.08
CA SER A 37 8.61 -9.87 2.08
C SER A 37 7.45 -10.68 1.50
N LYS A 38 6.20 -10.28 1.77
CA LYS A 38 5.01 -10.94 1.21
C LYS A 38 4.88 -10.77 -0.30
N LEU A 39 5.19 -9.59 -0.82
CA LEU A 39 5.18 -9.36 -2.27
C LEU A 39 6.23 -10.20 -2.99
N ASP A 40 7.42 -10.36 -2.42
CA ASP A 40 8.46 -11.24 -2.96
C ASP A 40 8.10 -12.73 -2.82
N GLU A 41 7.49 -13.13 -1.70
CA GLU A 41 6.94 -14.48 -1.50
C GLU A 41 5.88 -14.80 -2.59
N PHE A 42 4.98 -13.87 -2.86
CA PHE A 42 3.92 -14.05 -3.84
C PHE A 42 4.48 -14.17 -5.27
N TYR A 43 5.45 -13.36 -5.63
CA TYR A 43 6.12 -13.50 -6.92
C TYR A 43 6.81 -14.85 -7.10
N ARG A 44 7.32 -15.44 -6.01
CA ARG A 44 7.97 -16.75 -5.98
C ARG A 44 6.97 -17.91 -5.82
N ALA A 45 5.66 -17.67 -5.73
CA ALA A 45 4.66 -18.73 -5.55
C ALA A 45 4.78 -19.88 -6.57
N PRO A 46 5.11 -19.67 -7.87
CA PRO A 46 5.33 -20.77 -8.82
C PRO A 46 6.41 -21.77 -8.43
N LEU A 47 7.33 -21.42 -7.53
CA LEU A 47 8.34 -22.37 -7.04
C LEU A 47 7.72 -23.50 -6.20
N GLN A 48 6.47 -23.38 -5.77
CA GLN A 48 5.72 -24.43 -5.10
C GLN A 48 5.25 -25.53 -6.07
N TRP A 49 5.18 -25.26 -7.36
CA TRP A 49 4.91 -26.27 -8.37
C TRP A 49 6.15 -27.13 -8.65
N PRO A 50 5.97 -28.42 -8.98
CA PRO A 50 7.06 -29.27 -9.43
C PRO A 50 7.80 -28.62 -10.63
N ALA A 51 9.12 -28.73 -10.66
CA ALA A 51 9.94 -28.12 -11.70
C ALA A 51 9.56 -28.61 -13.13
N THR A 52 9.07 -29.86 -13.23
CA THR A 52 8.69 -30.51 -14.50
C THR A 52 7.52 -29.86 -15.22
N ASN A 53 6.58 -29.26 -14.49
CA ASN A 53 5.35 -28.67 -15.06
C ASN A 53 5.18 -27.18 -14.69
N ARG A 54 6.21 -26.58 -14.08
CA ARG A 54 6.13 -25.17 -13.64
C ARG A 54 5.90 -24.21 -14.81
N THR A 55 6.63 -24.38 -15.90
CA THR A 55 6.49 -23.55 -17.10
C THR A 55 5.08 -23.66 -17.67
N ASP A 56 4.57 -24.88 -17.82
CA ASP A 56 3.23 -25.13 -18.36
C ASP A 56 2.15 -24.49 -17.47
N ASN A 57 2.31 -24.57 -16.14
CA ASN A 57 1.37 -23.94 -15.21
C ASN A 57 1.41 -22.40 -15.27
N ILE A 58 2.58 -21.80 -15.45
CA ILE A 58 2.72 -20.36 -15.68
C ILE A 58 2.02 -19.96 -16.97
N GLU A 59 2.29 -20.68 -18.08
CA GLU A 59 1.65 -20.42 -19.36
C GLU A 59 0.12 -20.56 -19.29
N ASN A 60 -0.37 -21.61 -18.64
CA ASN A 60 -1.81 -21.82 -18.40
C ASN A 60 -2.42 -20.70 -17.58
N THR A 61 -1.71 -20.18 -16.57
CA THR A 61 -2.15 -19.01 -15.80
C THR A 61 -2.35 -17.79 -16.71
N PHE A 62 -1.41 -17.52 -17.61
CA PHE A 62 -1.56 -16.41 -18.58
C PHE A 62 -2.67 -16.64 -19.59
N LEU A 63 -2.90 -17.88 -20.05
CA LEU A 63 -4.02 -18.21 -20.91
C LEU A 63 -5.37 -17.95 -20.22
N LYS A 64 -5.50 -18.27 -18.92
CA LYS A 64 -6.67 -17.93 -18.12
C LYS A 64 -6.88 -16.42 -18.04
N VAL A 65 -5.82 -15.63 -17.79
CA VAL A 65 -5.88 -14.15 -17.79
C VAL A 65 -6.37 -13.64 -19.15
N ALA A 66 -5.80 -14.16 -20.25
CA ALA A 66 -6.19 -13.77 -21.60
C ALA A 66 -7.65 -14.13 -21.93
N ALA A 67 -8.15 -15.25 -21.42
CA ALA A 67 -9.56 -15.61 -21.56
C ALA A 67 -10.47 -14.64 -20.82
N LEU A 68 -10.16 -14.29 -19.57
CA LEU A 68 -10.93 -13.34 -18.77
C LEU A 68 -10.98 -11.94 -19.37
N SER A 69 -9.99 -11.53 -20.14
CA SER A 69 -9.99 -10.19 -20.78
C SER A 69 -11.12 -10.02 -21.81
N LYS A 70 -11.77 -11.10 -22.22
CA LYS A 70 -12.90 -11.10 -23.16
C LYS A 70 -14.26 -11.08 -22.47
N ASP A 71 -14.29 -11.33 -21.16
CA ASP A 71 -15.52 -11.45 -20.38
C ASP A 71 -15.84 -10.16 -19.64
N THR A 72 -17.14 -9.90 -19.45
CA THR A 72 -17.59 -8.82 -18.57
C THR A 72 -17.50 -9.32 -17.12
N LEU A 73 -16.47 -8.88 -16.40
CA LEU A 73 -16.30 -9.25 -15.01
C LEU A 73 -17.28 -8.45 -14.12
N THR A 74 -17.92 -9.15 -13.21
CA THR A 74 -18.75 -8.56 -12.15
C THR A 74 -18.11 -8.82 -10.78
N PRO A 75 -18.46 -8.08 -9.73
CA PRO A 75 -17.96 -8.34 -8.39
C PRO A 75 -18.21 -9.75 -7.85
N GLN A 76 -19.22 -10.44 -8.45
CA GLN A 76 -19.62 -11.81 -8.10
C GLN A 76 -18.94 -12.87 -8.96
N THR A 77 -18.18 -12.47 -9.98
CA THR A 77 -17.51 -13.43 -10.88
C THR A 77 -16.41 -14.17 -10.11
N SER A 78 -16.55 -15.50 -10.01
CA SER A 78 -15.46 -16.32 -9.46
C SER A 78 -14.32 -16.40 -10.47
N LEU A 79 -13.13 -16.02 -10.05
CA LEU A 79 -11.95 -16.09 -10.90
C LEU A 79 -11.43 -17.54 -10.97
N PRO A 80 -10.98 -18.03 -12.13
CA PRO A 80 -10.56 -19.41 -12.34
C PRO A 80 -9.13 -19.70 -11.89
N PHE A 81 -8.64 -18.97 -10.87
CA PHE A 81 -7.28 -19.10 -10.37
C PHE A 81 -7.24 -19.86 -9.05
N ASP A 82 -6.30 -20.79 -8.93
CA ASP A 82 -5.97 -21.40 -7.65
C ASP A 82 -5.17 -20.44 -6.74
N ALA A 83 -4.81 -20.89 -5.54
CA ALA A 83 -4.10 -20.07 -4.57
C ALA A 83 -2.67 -19.71 -5.01
N ILE A 84 -1.97 -20.59 -5.75
CA ILE A 84 -0.61 -20.33 -6.24
C ILE A 84 -0.66 -19.35 -7.40
N GLU A 85 -1.57 -19.59 -8.35
CA GLU A 85 -1.81 -18.70 -9.49
C GLU A 85 -2.20 -17.29 -9.03
N SER A 86 -3.12 -17.19 -8.07
CA SER A 86 -3.57 -15.89 -7.51
C SER A 86 -2.41 -15.14 -6.85
N LYS A 87 -1.62 -15.80 -6.00
CA LYS A 87 -0.43 -15.19 -5.40
C LYS A 87 0.56 -14.74 -6.45
N PHE A 88 0.84 -15.58 -7.44
CA PHE A 88 1.77 -15.26 -8.52
C PHE A 88 1.32 -14.02 -9.31
N LEU A 89 0.05 -13.93 -9.70
CA LEU A 89 -0.48 -12.79 -10.45
C LEU A 89 -0.40 -11.49 -9.66
N ILE A 90 -0.70 -11.54 -8.36
CA ILE A 90 -0.53 -10.39 -7.46
C ILE A 90 0.96 -10.00 -7.39
N GLY A 91 1.84 -10.96 -7.09
CA GLY A 91 3.28 -10.72 -6.99
C GLY A 91 3.88 -10.17 -8.29
N LEU A 92 3.45 -10.69 -9.44
CA LEU A 92 3.86 -10.22 -10.76
C LEU A 92 3.42 -8.76 -11.01
N THR A 93 2.18 -8.42 -10.67
CA THR A 93 1.67 -7.05 -10.80
C THR A 93 2.52 -6.08 -9.98
N PHE A 94 2.82 -6.43 -8.73
CA PHE A 94 3.68 -5.61 -7.90
C PHE A 94 5.14 -5.57 -8.40
N ARG A 95 5.61 -6.63 -9.06
CA ARG A 95 6.94 -6.62 -9.69
C ARG A 95 7.02 -5.62 -10.86
N PHE A 96 5.96 -5.46 -11.64
CA PHE A 96 5.89 -4.39 -12.65
C PHE A 96 5.88 -3.00 -12.02
N ILE A 97 5.16 -2.82 -10.91
CA ILE A 97 5.18 -1.55 -10.16
C ILE A 97 6.60 -1.26 -9.63
N LEU A 98 7.27 -2.26 -9.05
CA LEU A 98 8.64 -2.11 -8.59
C LEU A 98 9.60 -1.70 -9.70
N ARG A 99 9.45 -2.30 -10.90
CA ARG A 99 10.24 -1.92 -12.08
C ARG A 99 10.12 -0.42 -12.36
N ASP A 100 8.90 0.09 -12.35
CA ASP A 100 8.65 1.50 -12.66
C ASP A 100 9.13 2.42 -11.53
N VAL A 101 9.06 1.96 -10.27
CA VAL A 101 9.63 2.67 -9.11
C VAL A 101 11.16 2.76 -9.23
N ILE A 102 11.85 1.66 -9.49
CA ILE A 102 13.31 1.64 -9.66
C ILE A 102 13.70 2.57 -10.82
N TYR A 103 13.08 2.38 -12.00
CA TYR A 103 13.36 3.19 -13.15
C TYR A 103 13.22 4.68 -12.87
N SER A 104 12.09 5.10 -12.29
CA SER A 104 11.80 6.50 -11.99
C SER A 104 12.72 7.07 -10.91
N SER A 105 13.11 6.27 -9.91
CA SER A 105 14.05 6.70 -8.87
C SER A 105 15.43 6.98 -9.46
N GLN A 106 15.90 6.07 -10.32
CA GLN A 106 17.22 6.21 -10.96
C GLN A 106 17.24 7.31 -12.04
N GLN A 107 16.10 7.65 -12.65
CA GLN A 107 16.01 8.84 -13.51
C GLN A 107 16.20 10.14 -12.73
N ARG A 108 15.74 10.21 -11.49
CA ARG A 108 15.86 11.40 -10.64
C ARG A 108 17.22 11.52 -10.00
N ASP A 109 17.77 10.39 -9.57
CA ASP A 109 19.04 10.33 -8.85
C ASP A 109 19.70 8.98 -9.13
N ASN A 110 20.52 8.94 -10.18
CA ASN A 110 21.22 7.75 -10.60
C ASN A 110 22.34 7.41 -9.60
N GLN A 111 22.14 6.35 -8.86
CA GLN A 111 23.10 5.86 -7.85
C GLN A 111 24.17 4.93 -8.44
N GLY A 112 24.14 4.67 -9.74
CA GLY A 112 25.09 3.78 -10.40
C GLY A 112 24.92 2.29 -10.07
N VAL A 113 23.74 1.89 -9.59
CA VAL A 113 23.44 0.48 -9.29
C VAL A 113 23.14 -0.30 -10.56
N LEU A 114 22.47 0.34 -11.53
CA LEU A 114 22.14 -0.27 -12.81
C LEU A 114 23.31 -0.17 -13.78
N HIS A 115 23.56 -1.25 -14.50
CA HIS A 115 24.61 -1.33 -15.53
C HIS A 115 24.17 -0.69 -16.86
N HIS A 116 22.86 -0.81 -17.18
CA HIS A 116 22.31 -0.20 -18.38
C HIS A 116 21.98 1.27 -18.14
N PRO A 117 22.35 2.17 -19.09
CA PRO A 117 22.04 3.57 -18.97
C PRO A 117 20.53 3.82 -19.05
N ILE A 118 20.05 4.78 -18.26
CA ILE A 118 18.64 5.14 -18.22
C ILE A 118 18.33 6.12 -19.36
N TRP A 119 17.79 5.59 -20.46
CA TRP A 119 17.40 6.36 -21.63
C TRP A 119 15.88 6.48 -21.73
N ASN A 120 15.38 7.67 -22.01
CA ASN A 120 13.94 7.90 -22.12
C ASN A 120 13.23 7.12 -23.22
N TRP A 121 13.98 6.71 -24.25
CA TRP A 121 13.47 6.09 -25.48
C TRP A 121 13.89 4.64 -25.70
N ARG A 122 14.87 4.13 -24.96
CA ARG A 122 15.31 2.73 -24.98
C ARG A 122 15.24 2.09 -23.60
N ARG A 123 14.02 1.75 -23.18
CA ARG A 123 13.77 1.24 -21.82
C ARG A 123 14.01 -0.26 -21.69
N GLU A 124 13.88 -1.02 -22.78
CA GLU A 124 13.90 -2.48 -22.73
C GLU A 124 15.14 -3.07 -22.03
N PRO A 125 16.40 -2.73 -22.37
CA PRO A 125 17.55 -3.31 -21.71
C PRO A 125 17.59 -3.04 -20.20
N VAL A 126 17.26 -1.81 -19.78
CA VAL A 126 17.23 -1.44 -18.36
C VAL A 126 16.05 -2.10 -17.63
N TYR A 127 14.91 -2.29 -18.30
CA TYR A 127 13.77 -3.00 -17.72
C TYR A 127 14.07 -4.47 -17.49
N GLN A 128 14.77 -5.14 -18.43
CA GLN A 128 15.22 -6.52 -18.26
C GLN A 128 16.18 -6.66 -17.07
N GLU A 129 17.09 -5.71 -16.90
CA GLU A 129 17.97 -5.66 -15.73
C GLU A 129 17.16 -5.46 -14.44
N ILE A 130 16.24 -4.50 -14.42
CA ILE A 130 15.44 -4.19 -13.24
C ILE A 130 14.56 -5.38 -12.81
N HIS A 131 14.08 -6.20 -13.74
CA HIS A 131 13.29 -7.38 -13.42
C HIS A 131 14.03 -8.42 -12.55
N GLN A 132 15.35 -8.35 -12.46
CA GLN A 132 16.15 -9.22 -11.61
C GLN A 132 16.08 -8.83 -10.12
N TYR A 133 15.71 -7.58 -9.81
CA TYR A 133 15.66 -7.08 -8.44
C TYR A 133 14.32 -7.42 -7.78
N SER A 134 14.40 -7.89 -6.54
CA SER A 134 13.26 -8.06 -5.63
C SER A 134 12.93 -6.76 -4.90
N TYR A 135 11.83 -6.73 -4.14
CA TYR A 135 11.56 -5.63 -3.22
C TYR A 135 12.61 -5.54 -2.11
N GLU A 136 13.10 -6.68 -1.63
CA GLU A 136 14.20 -6.77 -0.68
C GLU A 136 15.49 -6.20 -1.28
N ASP A 137 15.83 -6.57 -2.52
CA ASP A 137 16.95 -5.99 -3.28
C ASP A 137 16.81 -4.47 -3.44
N TYR A 138 15.60 -3.99 -3.74
CA TYR A 138 15.34 -2.54 -3.84
C TYR A 138 15.63 -1.83 -2.52
N PHE A 139 15.18 -2.40 -1.42
CA PHE A 139 15.44 -1.83 -0.11
C PHE A 139 16.93 -1.78 0.19
N GLU A 140 17.66 -2.89 -0.04
CA GLU A 140 19.08 -3.02 0.28
C GLU A 140 19.99 -2.24 -0.67
N LYS A 141 19.75 -2.36 -1.99
CA LYS A 141 20.68 -1.87 -3.01
C LYS A 141 20.39 -0.44 -3.47
N PHE A 142 19.17 0.03 -3.31
CA PHE A 142 18.75 1.37 -3.76
C PHE A 142 18.36 2.27 -2.58
N ALA A 143 17.43 1.84 -1.73
CA ALA A 143 16.89 2.71 -0.69
C ALA A 143 17.89 2.99 0.44
N ILE A 144 18.57 1.97 0.96
CA ILE A 144 19.58 2.17 2.02
C ILE A 144 20.72 3.08 1.56
N PRO A 145 21.40 2.84 0.40
CA PRO A 145 22.46 3.73 -0.08
C PRO A 145 21.99 5.16 -0.31
N TYR A 146 20.79 5.32 -0.88
CA TYR A 146 20.18 6.63 -1.09
C TYR A 146 20.08 7.45 0.20
N TYR A 147 19.58 6.83 1.27
CA TYR A 147 19.41 7.52 2.55
C TYR A 147 20.74 7.67 3.32
N GLN A 148 21.70 6.78 3.11
CA GLN A 148 23.05 6.93 3.65
C GLN A 148 23.73 8.21 3.16
N THR A 149 23.64 8.48 1.85
CA THR A 149 24.23 9.69 1.26
C THR A 149 23.53 10.98 1.71
N ARG A 150 22.32 10.87 2.26
CA ARG A 150 21.53 12.01 2.78
C ARG A 150 21.62 12.18 4.30
N GLY A 151 22.53 11.47 4.94
CA GLY A 151 22.82 11.65 6.37
C GLY A 151 21.76 11.05 7.31
N LEU A 152 20.96 10.07 6.85
CA LEU A 152 20.07 9.35 7.76
C LEU A 152 20.91 8.63 8.83
N ALA A 153 20.44 8.69 10.08
CA ALA A 153 21.15 8.13 11.24
C ALA A 153 21.46 6.63 11.05
N SER A 154 22.72 6.26 11.30
CA SER A 154 23.19 4.87 11.22
C SER A 154 22.76 4.07 12.48
N PRO A 155 22.42 2.76 12.36
CA PRO A 155 22.38 1.99 11.12
C PRO A 155 21.14 2.31 10.28
N VAL A 156 21.35 2.73 9.04
CA VAL A 156 20.29 3.24 8.14
C VAL A 156 19.16 2.22 7.96
N ALA A 157 19.48 0.95 7.77
CA ALA A 157 18.47 -0.11 7.61
C ALA A 157 17.48 -0.13 8.79
N LYS A 158 17.97 -0.17 10.04
CA LYS A 158 17.11 -0.16 11.24
C LYS A 158 16.29 1.12 11.38
N THR A 159 16.86 2.25 11.00
CA THR A 159 16.17 3.54 11.03
C THR A 159 15.02 3.55 10.02
N MET A 160 15.24 3.00 8.82
CA MET A 160 14.22 2.87 7.79
C MET A 160 13.14 1.86 8.16
N GLU A 161 13.52 0.68 8.70
CA GLU A 161 12.58 -0.33 9.21
C GLU A 161 11.67 0.27 10.28
N LYS A 162 12.26 0.97 11.25
CA LYS A 162 11.51 1.67 12.31
C LYS A 162 10.57 2.74 11.74
N ALA A 163 11.04 3.54 10.78
CA ALA A 163 10.21 4.55 10.12
C ALA A 163 9.10 3.94 9.26
N GLY A 164 9.29 2.72 8.76
CA GLY A 164 8.30 1.95 8.00
C GLY A 164 7.34 1.11 8.85
N ASP A 165 7.42 1.20 10.19
CA ASP A 165 6.55 0.48 11.12
C ASP A 165 5.61 1.47 11.82
N LEU A 166 4.30 1.38 11.54
CA LEU A 166 3.29 2.26 12.13
C LEU A 166 3.25 2.19 13.66
N ARG A 167 3.64 1.06 14.25
CA ARG A 167 3.67 0.88 15.71
C ARG A 167 4.68 1.81 16.40
N THR A 168 5.66 2.29 15.64
CA THR A 168 6.60 3.33 16.12
C THR A 168 5.87 4.64 16.48
N TYR A 169 4.72 4.88 15.86
CA TYR A 169 3.92 6.11 16.02
C TYR A 169 2.65 5.89 16.85
N ASP A 170 2.56 4.77 17.58
CA ASP A 170 1.37 4.33 18.32
C ASP A 170 0.76 5.44 19.20
N ALA A 171 1.59 6.12 20.00
CA ALA A 171 1.12 7.18 20.88
C ALA A 171 0.48 8.35 20.12
N GLY A 172 1.08 8.78 19.01
CA GLY A 172 0.54 9.85 18.17
C GLY A 172 -0.73 9.44 17.44
N LEU A 173 -0.80 8.19 16.97
CA LEU A 173 -1.99 7.65 16.31
C LEU A 173 -3.19 7.53 17.27
N ARG A 174 -2.95 7.05 18.49
CA ARG A 174 -3.99 7.00 19.55
C ARG A 174 -4.48 8.38 19.98
N ALA A 175 -3.58 9.34 20.01
CA ALA A 175 -3.92 10.71 20.43
C ALA A 175 -4.67 11.52 19.36
N ASN A 176 -4.69 11.05 18.11
CA ASN A 176 -5.34 11.75 17.01
C ASN A 176 -6.78 11.26 16.80
N PRO A 177 -7.80 12.01 17.25
CA PRO A 177 -9.21 11.63 17.14
C PRO A 177 -9.72 11.66 15.70
N ASP A 178 -8.99 12.28 14.78
CA ASP A 178 -9.41 12.47 13.40
C ASP A 178 -8.90 11.38 12.45
N THR A 179 -8.13 10.42 12.96
CA THR A 179 -7.66 9.29 12.16
C THR A 179 -8.74 8.21 12.07
N ARG A 180 -8.98 7.70 10.87
CA ARG A 180 -9.85 6.55 10.59
C ARG A 180 -9.08 5.52 9.78
N VAL A 181 -9.31 4.25 10.09
CA VAL A 181 -8.69 3.12 9.38
C VAL A 181 -9.78 2.21 8.84
N ILE A 182 -9.64 1.82 7.59
CA ILE A 182 -10.51 0.83 6.93
C ILE A 182 -9.61 -0.26 6.37
N CYS A 183 -9.83 -1.50 6.73
CA CYS A 183 -9.04 -2.64 6.23
C CYS A 183 -9.88 -3.90 6.11
N ASN A 184 -9.27 -4.98 5.63
CA ASN A 184 -9.89 -6.29 5.50
C ASN A 184 -9.13 -7.30 6.37
N GLU A 185 -9.85 -8.24 7.01
CA GLU A 185 -9.23 -9.30 7.82
C GLU A 185 -8.28 -10.18 7.00
N ASN A 186 -8.64 -10.44 5.75
CA ASN A 186 -7.86 -11.26 4.84
C ASN A 186 -6.86 -10.46 3.97
N ASP A 187 -6.47 -9.26 4.40
CA ASP A 187 -5.43 -8.48 3.71
C ASP A 187 -4.06 -9.14 3.91
N PHE A 188 -3.46 -9.61 2.82
CA PHE A 188 -2.16 -10.32 2.86
C PHE A 188 -0.98 -9.44 3.30
N LEU A 189 -1.13 -8.12 3.32
CA LEU A 189 -0.11 -7.18 3.84
C LEU A 189 -0.23 -6.95 5.34
N LEU A 190 -1.21 -7.56 6.01
CA LEU A 190 -1.40 -7.55 7.45
C LEU A 190 -1.15 -8.97 8.00
N ALA A 191 -0.29 -9.10 9.00
CA ALA A 191 -0.23 -10.30 9.81
C ALA A 191 -1.29 -10.23 10.92
N ASP A 192 -1.64 -11.36 11.54
CA ASP A 192 -2.61 -11.42 12.64
C ASP A 192 -2.24 -10.45 13.77
N ALA A 193 -0.96 -10.34 14.09
CA ALA A 193 -0.46 -9.40 15.09
C ALA A 193 -0.63 -7.93 14.69
N ASP A 194 -0.61 -7.61 13.39
CA ASP A 194 -0.84 -6.27 12.88
C ASP A 194 -2.31 -5.89 12.98
N LEU A 195 -3.20 -6.83 12.65
CA LEU A 195 -4.64 -6.64 12.80
C LEU A 195 -5.03 -6.46 14.28
N ALA A 196 -4.47 -7.29 15.18
CA ALA A 196 -4.66 -7.14 16.61
C ALA A 196 -4.17 -5.78 17.14
N TRP A 197 -3.03 -5.29 16.63
CA TRP A 197 -2.53 -3.97 16.98
C TRP A 197 -3.45 -2.84 16.46
N LEU A 198 -3.97 -2.96 15.23
CA LEU A 198 -4.94 -1.98 14.69
C LEU A 198 -6.17 -1.89 15.59
N HIS A 199 -6.74 -3.03 16.01
CA HIS A 199 -7.87 -3.05 16.94
C HIS A 199 -7.55 -2.39 18.29
N ALA A 200 -6.38 -2.66 18.85
CA ALA A 200 -5.95 -2.09 20.13
C ALA A 200 -5.66 -0.59 20.04
N THR A 201 -5.21 -0.10 18.87
CA THR A 201 -4.80 1.29 18.67
C THR A 201 -6.00 2.20 18.36
N PHE A 202 -6.87 1.79 17.45
CA PHE A 202 -7.91 2.66 16.92
C PHE A 202 -9.29 2.43 17.57
N GLY A 203 -9.55 1.24 18.10
CA GLY A 203 -10.87 0.90 18.65
C GLY A 203 -12.00 0.91 17.61
N PRO A 204 -13.24 0.57 18.02
CA PRO A 204 -14.34 0.35 17.08
C PRO A 204 -14.86 1.63 16.42
N GLU A 205 -14.63 2.80 17.01
CA GLU A 205 -15.10 4.07 16.43
C GLU A 205 -14.18 4.62 15.33
N HIS A 206 -12.93 4.17 15.29
CA HIS A 206 -11.90 4.64 14.40
C HIS A 206 -11.41 3.58 13.41
N LEU A 207 -11.79 2.31 13.62
CA LEU A 207 -11.41 1.18 12.81
C LEU A 207 -12.63 0.48 12.24
N THR A 208 -12.70 0.37 10.91
CA THR A 208 -13.68 -0.45 10.20
C THR A 208 -12.96 -1.62 9.56
N VAL A 209 -13.32 -2.85 9.93
CA VAL A 209 -12.75 -4.08 9.38
C VAL A 209 -13.82 -4.85 8.63
N PHE A 210 -13.55 -5.20 7.38
CA PHE A 210 -14.38 -6.08 6.59
C PHE A 210 -13.82 -7.49 6.61
N PRO A 211 -14.66 -8.53 6.64
CA PRO A 211 -14.17 -9.91 6.74
C PRO A 211 -13.44 -10.37 5.47
N GLN A 212 -13.76 -9.77 4.33
CA GLN A 212 -13.17 -10.13 3.04
C GLN A 212 -12.97 -8.90 2.14
N GLY A 213 -11.99 -9.01 1.23
CA GLY A 213 -11.66 -7.95 0.27
C GLY A 213 -10.18 -7.94 -0.09
N GLY A 214 -9.35 -8.67 0.65
CA GLY A 214 -7.90 -8.65 0.45
C GLY A 214 -7.32 -7.24 0.55
N HIS A 215 -6.24 -6.99 -0.17
CA HIS A 215 -5.65 -5.65 -0.22
C HIS A 215 -6.34 -4.81 -1.29
N LEU A 216 -7.23 -3.89 -0.88
CA LEU A 216 -8.00 -2.97 -1.74
C LEU A 216 -8.98 -3.64 -2.72
N GLY A 217 -9.18 -4.96 -2.68
CA GLY A 217 -9.97 -5.68 -3.69
C GLY A 217 -11.48 -5.44 -3.63
N ASN A 218 -11.99 -4.85 -2.54
CA ASN A 218 -13.42 -4.59 -2.34
C ASN A 218 -13.82 -3.11 -2.45
N LEU A 219 -12.97 -2.25 -2.99
CA LEU A 219 -13.25 -0.81 -3.13
C LEU A 219 -14.48 -0.49 -4.00
N SER A 220 -14.83 -1.38 -4.92
CA SER A 220 -16.06 -1.25 -5.74
C SER A 220 -17.33 -1.66 -4.99
N ASN A 221 -17.22 -2.29 -3.82
CA ASN A 221 -18.39 -2.71 -3.03
C ASN A 221 -19.10 -1.47 -2.44
N PRO A 222 -20.42 -1.30 -2.67
CA PRO A 222 -21.17 -0.15 -2.18
C PRO A 222 -21.10 0.04 -0.64
N THR A 223 -21.01 -1.05 0.13
CA THR A 223 -20.89 -0.99 1.59
C THR A 223 -19.54 -0.40 2.00
N VAL A 224 -18.45 -0.80 1.30
CA VAL A 224 -17.10 -0.27 1.55
C VAL A 224 -17.04 1.20 1.15
N GLN A 225 -17.59 1.56 -0.01
CA GLN A 225 -17.67 2.95 -0.47
C GLN A 225 -18.44 3.83 0.53
N LYS A 226 -19.55 3.34 1.06
CA LYS A 226 -20.32 4.05 2.09
C LYS A 226 -19.50 4.24 3.37
N ALA A 227 -18.72 3.24 3.80
CA ALA A 227 -17.85 3.36 4.96
C ALA A 227 -16.72 4.38 4.72
N ILE A 228 -16.13 4.40 3.53
CA ILE A 228 -15.12 5.40 3.14
C ILE A 228 -15.71 6.81 3.18
N LEU A 229 -16.89 7.01 2.58
CA LEU A 229 -17.56 8.31 2.59
C LEU A 229 -17.90 8.75 4.02
N ALA A 230 -18.39 7.85 4.87
CA ALA A 230 -18.67 8.14 6.27
C ALA A 230 -17.38 8.52 7.04
N ALA A 231 -16.27 7.83 6.77
CA ALA A 231 -14.98 8.14 7.38
C ALA A 231 -14.43 9.51 6.95
N LEU A 232 -14.70 9.94 5.73
CA LEU A 232 -14.30 11.25 5.20
C LEU A 232 -15.19 12.40 5.68
N THR A 233 -16.44 12.11 6.10
CA THR A 233 -17.38 13.15 6.53
C THR A 233 -17.04 13.57 7.96
N PRO A 234 -16.70 14.85 8.22
CA PRO A 234 -16.50 15.34 9.59
C PRO A 234 -17.77 15.11 10.43
N MET A 235 -17.62 14.66 11.66
CA MET A 235 -18.74 14.73 12.61
C MET A 235 -18.99 16.21 12.88
N ARG A 236 -19.97 16.78 12.21
CA ARG A 236 -20.41 18.14 12.52
C ARG A 236 -20.88 18.12 13.98
N PRO A 237 -20.33 18.97 14.87
CA PRO A 237 -20.92 19.09 16.17
C PRO A 237 -22.42 19.43 15.98
N PRO A 238 -23.33 18.89 16.81
CA PRO A 238 -24.73 19.20 16.69
C PRO A 238 -24.87 20.73 16.69
N ASP A 239 -25.62 21.24 15.72
CA ASP A 239 -25.85 22.67 15.59
C ASP A 239 -26.42 23.15 16.94
N PRO A 240 -25.73 24.02 17.68
CA PRO A 240 -26.20 24.48 18.98
C PRO A 240 -27.50 25.27 18.87
N ASN A 241 -27.97 25.58 17.64
CA ASN A 241 -29.24 26.27 17.43
C ASN A 241 -29.97 25.72 16.17
N PRO A 242 -30.67 24.56 16.27
CA PRO A 242 -31.40 23.95 15.15
C PRO A 242 -32.60 24.76 14.66
N GLU A 243 -32.97 25.85 15.33
CA GLU A 243 -34.16 26.66 15.02
C GLU A 243 -33.84 28.01 14.33
N ALA A 244 -32.61 28.32 13.98
CA ALA A 244 -32.33 29.53 13.25
C ALA A 244 -32.83 29.41 11.78
N PRO A 245 -33.89 30.16 11.37
CA PRO A 245 -34.43 30.05 10.02
C PRO A 245 -33.34 30.46 9.02
N SER A 246 -33.16 29.62 7.99
CA SER A 246 -32.28 29.91 6.85
C SER A 246 -32.69 31.28 6.28
N LYS A 247 -31.83 32.29 6.41
CA LYS A 247 -31.99 33.54 5.67
C LYS A 247 -31.93 33.23 4.19
N ASN A 248 -33.10 33.11 3.58
CA ASN A 248 -33.22 33.07 2.12
C ASN A 248 -32.55 34.33 1.57
N LEU A 249 -31.43 34.17 0.92
CA LEU A 249 -30.91 35.15 0.00
C LEU A 249 -31.80 35.05 -1.25
N THR A 250 -32.78 35.92 -1.30
CA THR A 250 -33.52 36.25 -2.53
C THR A 250 -32.66 37.18 -3.38
N PRO A 251 -32.71 37.03 -4.76
CA PRO A 251 -31.80 37.63 -5.70
C PRO A 251 -31.84 39.17 -5.80
#